data_b8a6b40d5e646f0dac1354ba7c27bade
#
_entry.id   b8a6b40d5e646f0dac1354ba7c27bade
#
_cell.length_a   1.000
_cell.length_b   1.000
_cell.length_c   1.000
_cell.angle_alpha   90.00
_cell.angle_beta   90.00
_cell.angle_gamma   90.00
#
_symmetry.space_group_name_H-M   'P 1'
#
loop_
_entity.id
_entity.type
_entity.pdbx_description
1 polymer ?
#
loop_
_entity_poly.entity_id
_entity_poly.type
_entity_poly.pdbx_seq_one_letter_code
_entity_poly.pdbx_strand_id
1 'polypeptide(L)'
;MKTVNGIKLTLAGLKDELRQKYKVKEIGIFGSYVSGGHNAKSDIDILVEFSEPVGFFAFLDLEEYLGKLLGIKVDLVTKNALKSIIGKHILKEMIPV
;
A
#
# COMPACT_ATOMS: atom_id res chain seq x y z
N MET A 1 4.04 -9.98 -15.23
CA MET A 1 3.25 -9.00 -14.45
C MET A 1 2.83 -9.61 -13.14
N LYS A 2 2.94 -8.86 -12.04
CA LYS A 2 2.57 -9.38 -10.73
C LYS A 2 1.06 -9.36 -10.54
N THR A 3 0.55 -10.37 -9.83
CA THR A 3 -0.89 -10.43 -9.51
C THR A 3 -1.15 -9.81 -8.13
N VAL A 4 -2.39 -9.40 -7.90
CA VAL A 4 -2.82 -8.90 -6.59
C VAL A 4 -2.55 -9.94 -5.50
N ASN A 5 -2.86 -11.21 -5.77
CA ASN A 5 -2.63 -12.27 -4.79
C ASN A 5 -1.15 -12.45 -4.46
N GLY A 6 -0.28 -12.40 -5.47
CA GLY A 6 1.16 -12.50 -5.26
C GLY A 6 1.69 -11.33 -4.43
N ILE A 7 1.24 -10.12 -4.73
CA ILE A 7 1.62 -8.93 -3.97
C ILE A 7 1.12 -9.03 -2.54
N LYS A 8 -0.14 -9.46 -2.36
CA LYS A 8 -0.73 -9.64 -1.04
C LYS A 8 0.08 -10.63 -0.18
N LEU A 9 0.48 -11.75 -0.76
CA LEU A 9 1.28 -12.75 -0.05
C LEU A 9 2.65 -12.20 0.34
N THR A 10 3.29 -11.47 -0.54
CA THR A 10 4.58 -10.85 -0.26
C THR A 10 4.48 -9.88 0.91
N LEU A 11 3.47 -9.01 0.89
CA LEU A 11 3.26 -8.03 1.95
C LEU A 11 2.86 -8.70 3.26
N ALA A 12 2.04 -9.74 3.20
CA ALA A 12 1.62 -10.48 4.40
C ALA A 12 2.81 -11.10 5.13
N GLY A 13 3.80 -11.59 4.39
CA GLY A 13 5.03 -12.15 4.97
C GLY A 13 5.91 -11.10 5.62
N LEU A 14 5.66 -9.82 5.38
CA LEU A 14 6.47 -8.73 5.91
C LEU A 14 5.74 -7.88 6.95
N LYS A 15 4.54 -8.27 7.35
CA LYS A 15 3.73 -7.45 8.28
C LYS A 15 4.46 -7.12 9.58
N ASP A 16 5.15 -8.09 10.15
CA ASP A 16 5.89 -7.86 11.40
C ASP A 16 7.05 -6.89 11.20
N GLU A 17 7.79 -7.02 10.12
CA GLU A 17 8.86 -6.09 9.79
C GLU A 17 8.33 -4.68 9.56
N LEU A 18 7.25 -4.56 8.80
CA LEU A 18 6.63 -3.27 8.53
C LEU A 18 6.13 -2.61 9.81
N ARG A 19 5.58 -3.40 10.73
CA ARG A 19 5.13 -2.89 12.03
C ARG A 19 6.30 -2.37 12.85
N GLN A 20 7.38 -3.13 12.92
CA GLN A 20 8.51 -2.80 13.77
C GLN A 20 9.37 -1.67 13.21
N LYS A 21 9.66 -1.71 11.92
CA LYS A 21 10.56 -0.73 11.29
C LYS A 21 9.85 0.55 10.86
N TYR A 22 8.62 0.44 10.39
CA TYR A 22 7.91 1.55 9.77
C TYR A 22 6.65 1.95 10.51
N LYS A 23 6.33 1.30 11.62
CA LYS A 23 5.14 1.60 12.43
C LYS A 23 3.83 1.39 11.66
N VAL A 24 3.82 0.45 10.72
CA VAL A 24 2.62 0.15 9.95
C VAL A 24 1.66 -0.67 10.80
N LYS A 25 0.44 -0.17 10.96
CA LYS A 25 -0.64 -0.85 11.67
C LYS A 25 -1.47 -1.69 10.71
N GLU A 26 -1.88 -1.10 9.59
CA GLU A 26 -2.64 -1.79 8.55
C GLU A 26 -2.11 -1.40 7.19
N ILE A 27 -2.22 -2.32 6.24
CA ILE A 27 -1.81 -2.11 4.87
C ILE A 27 -2.81 -2.80 3.95
N GLY A 28 -3.11 -2.19 2.81
CA GLY A 28 -4.04 -2.75 1.84
C GLY A 28 -3.70 -2.30 0.43
N ILE A 29 -4.30 -2.95 -0.54
CA ILE A 29 -4.11 -2.67 -1.97
C ILE A 29 -5.42 -2.13 -2.52
N PHE A 30 -5.34 -1.06 -3.32
CA PHE A 30 -6.52 -0.51 -3.94
C PHE A 30 -6.19 -0.04 -5.37
N GLY A 31 -7.14 0.61 -6.03
CA GLY A 31 -6.93 1.18 -7.35
C GLY A 31 -6.96 0.16 -8.48
N SER A 32 -6.19 0.39 -9.53
CA SER A 32 -6.26 -0.39 -10.77
C SER A 32 -5.91 -1.86 -10.61
N TYR A 33 -5.02 -2.20 -9.68
CA TYR A 33 -4.68 -3.60 -9.42
C TYR A 33 -5.84 -4.39 -8.84
N VAL A 34 -6.72 -3.72 -8.08
CA VAL A 34 -7.92 -4.36 -7.52
C VAL A 34 -9.04 -4.40 -8.55
N SER A 35 -9.24 -3.32 -9.29
CA SER A 35 -10.32 -3.22 -10.28
C SER A 35 -10.03 -4.00 -11.56
N GLY A 36 -8.80 -4.45 -11.77
CA GLY A 36 -8.43 -5.21 -12.97
C GLY A 36 -8.02 -4.35 -14.16
N GLY A 37 -7.95 -3.04 -14.00
CA GLY A 37 -7.58 -2.13 -15.08
C GLY A 37 -6.08 -1.89 -15.24
N HIS A 38 -5.24 -2.63 -14.49
CA HIS A 38 -3.81 -2.42 -14.54
C HIS A 38 -3.14 -3.12 -15.72
N ASN A 39 -1.96 -2.65 -16.07
CA ASN A 39 -1.07 -3.28 -17.05
C ASN A 39 0.36 -3.28 -16.51
N ALA A 40 1.33 -3.74 -17.31
CA ALA A 40 2.72 -3.88 -16.86
C ALA A 40 3.37 -2.56 -16.45
N LYS A 41 2.81 -1.43 -16.87
CA LYS A 41 3.34 -0.09 -16.54
C LYS A 41 2.54 0.61 -15.45
N SER A 42 1.48 0.01 -14.95
CA SER A 42 0.65 0.64 -13.91
C SER A 42 1.38 0.69 -12.58
N ASP A 43 1.24 1.81 -11.86
CA ASP A 43 1.68 1.90 -10.49
C ASP A 43 0.73 1.09 -9.62
N ILE A 44 1.23 0.57 -8.51
CA ILE A 44 0.37 -0.09 -7.54
C ILE A 44 0.01 0.89 -6.44
N ASP A 45 -1.28 1.01 -6.16
CA ASP A 45 -1.79 1.89 -5.11
C ASP A 45 -1.87 1.10 -3.80
N ILE A 46 -1.14 1.57 -2.79
CA ILE A 46 -1.10 0.92 -1.48
C ILE A 46 -1.57 1.90 -0.42
N LEU A 47 -2.54 1.45 0.37
CA LEU A 47 -3.06 2.18 1.51
C LEU A 47 -2.34 1.73 2.76
N VAL A 48 -1.93 2.68 3.60
CA VAL A 48 -1.28 2.38 4.86
C VAL A 48 -1.91 3.17 5.99
N GLU A 49 -2.01 2.52 7.16
CA GLU A 49 -2.34 3.18 8.41
C GLU A 49 -1.18 2.94 9.37
N PHE A 50 -0.68 4.01 10.00
CA PHE A 50 0.40 3.91 10.97
C PHE A 50 -0.15 3.83 12.38
N SER A 51 0.55 3.10 13.26
CA SER A 51 0.18 2.98 14.67
C SER A 51 0.44 4.26 15.45
N GLU A 52 1.33 5.11 14.94
CA GLU A 52 1.65 6.41 15.49
C GLU A 52 2.05 7.35 14.37
N PRO A 53 2.02 8.68 14.57
CA PRO A 53 2.44 9.61 13.52
C PRO A 53 3.88 9.36 13.10
N VAL A 54 4.12 9.36 11.79
CA VAL A 54 5.47 9.24 11.22
C VAL A 54 5.80 10.48 10.41
N GLY A 55 7.07 10.81 10.33
CA GLY A 55 7.53 11.94 9.55
C GLY A 55 7.46 11.68 8.05
N PHE A 56 7.53 12.77 7.29
CA PHE A 56 7.46 12.71 5.83
C PHE A 56 8.56 11.83 5.23
N PHE A 57 9.78 11.95 5.73
CA PHE A 57 10.88 11.15 5.20
C PHE A 57 10.73 9.66 5.50
N ALA A 58 10.20 9.32 6.66
CA ALA A 58 9.91 7.93 6.98
C ALA A 58 8.82 7.36 6.04
N PHE A 59 7.83 8.16 5.71
CA PHE A 59 6.79 7.79 4.76
C PHE A 59 7.39 7.52 3.38
N LEU A 60 8.26 8.41 2.89
CA LEU A 60 8.93 8.22 1.61
C LEU A 60 9.85 7.01 1.59
N ASP A 61 10.53 6.74 2.69
CA ASP A 61 11.39 5.55 2.81
C ASP A 61 10.57 4.28 2.68
N LEU A 62 9.40 4.24 3.30
CA LEU A 62 8.51 3.08 3.19
C LEU A 62 8.04 2.90 1.74
N GLU A 63 7.63 3.98 1.08
CA GLU A 63 7.20 3.93 -0.31
C GLU A 63 8.30 3.38 -1.22
N GLU A 64 9.51 3.86 -1.05
CA GLU A 64 10.66 3.40 -1.83
C GLU A 64 10.98 1.94 -1.54
N TYR A 65 10.97 1.55 -0.27
CA TYR A 65 11.21 0.17 0.14
C TYR A 65 10.22 -0.78 -0.51
N LEU A 66 8.93 -0.44 -0.46
CA LEU A 66 7.89 -1.28 -1.06
C LEU A 66 8.05 -1.36 -2.59
N GLY A 67 8.42 -0.27 -3.23
CA GLY A 67 8.65 -0.26 -4.66
C GLY A 67 9.79 -1.17 -5.08
N LYS A 68 10.89 -1.13 -4.36
CA LYS A 68 12.04 -2.00 -4.61
C LYS A 68 11.70 -3.47 -4.36
N LEU A 69 10.97 -3.73 -3.29
CA LEU A 69 10.57 -5.08 -2.92
C LEU A 69 9.67 -5.71 -3.96
N LEU A 70 8.69 -4.97 -4.43
CA LEU A 70 7.69 -5.47 -5.38
C LEU A 70 8.15 -5.38 -6.84
N GLY A 71 9.18 -4.59 -7.12
CA GLY A 71 9.62 -4.37 -8.49
C GLY A 71 8.62 -3.57 -9.33
N ILE A 72 7.74 -2.81 -8.67
CA ILE A 72 6.70 -1.99 -9.29
C ILE A 72 6.73 -0.64 -8.58
N LYS A 73 6.49 0.43 -9.32
CA LYS A 73 6.37 1.73 -8.70
C LYS A 73 5.15 1.74 -7.77
N VAL A 74 5.36 2.14 -6.53
CA VAL A 74 4.32 2.18 -5.51
C VAL A 74 3.85 3.61 -5.30
N ASP A 75 2.54 3.80 -5.28
CA ASP A 75 1.90 5.04 -4.89
C ASP A 75 1.31 4.82 -3.50
N LEU A 76 1.98 5.31 -2.49
CA LEU A 76 1.61 5.08 -1.09
C LEU A 76 0.73 6.21 -0.58
N VAL A 77 -0.41 5.84 0.02
CA VAL A 77 -1.40 6.80 0.52
C VAL A 77 -1.78 6.41 1.94
N THR A 78 -1.91 7.40 2.82
CA THR A 78 -2.40 7.14 4.17
C THR A 78 -3.92 7.01 4.16
N LYS A 79 -4.45 6.22 5.08
CA LYS A 79 -5.89 6.03 5.24
C LYS A 79 -6.62 7.35 5.47
N ASN A 80 -6.05 8.23 6.28
CA ASN A 80 -6.64 9.53 6.57
C ASN A 80 -6.70 10.44 5.34
N ALA A 81 -5.64 10.47 4.55
CA ALA A 81 -5.62 11.25 3.31
C ALA A 81 -6.65 10.72 2.31
N LEU A 82 -6.78 9.40 2.20
CA LEU A 82 -7.73 8.79 1.30
C LEU A 82 -9.17 9.12 1.69
N LYS A 83 -9.49 9.06 2.98
CA LYS A 83 -10.83 9.41 3.48
C LYS A 83 -11.21 10.84 3.15
N SER A 84 -10.26 11.76 3.22
CA SER A 84 -10.51 13.18 2.94
C SER A 84 -10.73 13.45 1.46
N ILE A 85 -10.07 12.71 0.58
CA ILE A 85 -10.04 13.02 -0.85
C ILE A 85 -11.07 12.23 -1.64
N ILE A 86 -11.22 10.93 -1.38
CA ILE A 86 -11.93 10.03 -2.28
C ILE A 86 -13.12 9.35 -1.60
N GLY A 87 -13.16 9.38 -0.30
CA GLY A 87 -14.31 8.91 0.45
C GLY A 87 -14.42 7.39 0.58
N LYS A 88 -15.61 6.98 1.01
CA LYS A 88 -15.87 5.61 1.44
C LYS A 88 -15.81 4.56 0.33
N HIS A 89 -15.99 4.97 -0.91
CA HIS A 89 -16.09 4.04 -2.05
C HIS A 89 -14.82 3.22 -2.23
N ILE A 90 -13.66 3.87 -2.23
CA ILE A 90 -12.38 3.19 -2.42
C ILE A 90 -12.02 2.31 -1.23
N LEU A 91 -12.40 2.73 -0.02
CA LEU A 91 -12.16 1.90 1.17
C LEU A 91 -12.92 0.58 1.12
N LYS A 92 -14.10 0.56 0.49
CA LYS A 92 -14.87 -0.68 0.32
C LYS A 92 -14.24 -1.63 -0.67
N GLU A 93 -13.56 -1.11 -1.69
CA GLU A 93 -12.93 -1.93 -2.73
C GLU A 93 -11.51 -2.35 -2.37
N MET A 94 -10.95 -1.80 -1.31
CA MET A 94 -9.60 -2.12 -0.87
C MET A 94 -9.49 -3.58 -0.45
N ILE A 95 -8.38 -4.22 -0.83
CA ILE A 95 -8.05 -5.56 -0.37
C ILE A 95 -7.08 -5.43 0.80
N PRO A 96 -7.51 -5.74 2.04
CA PRO A 96 -6.59 -5.69 3.19
C PRO A 96 -5.56 -6.81 3.10
N VAL A 97 -4.38 -6.52 3.54
CA VAL A 97 -3.29 -7.50 3.57
C VAL A 97 -3.15 -8.18 4.93
#